data_9e093dda01e4c060085fd0d3d662191d
#
_entry.id   9e093dda01e4c060085fd0d3d662191d
#
_cell.length_a   1.000
_cell.length_b   1.000
_cell.length_c   1.000
_cell.angle_alpha   90.00
_cell.angle_beta   90.00
_cell.angle_gamma   90.00
#
_symmetry.space_group_name_H-M   'P 1'
#
loop_
_entity.id
_entity.type
_entity.pdbx_description
1 polymer ?
#
loop_
_entity_poly.entity_id
_entity_poly.type
_entity_poly.pdbx_seq_one_letter_code
_entity_poly.pdbx_strand_id
1 'polypeptide(L)'
;MRGIISGYFKRLYKMKFKNLVIFISTITLISCSENSISNAQVVENISSENFKNLLEKEQNEILIDIRTSEETANGHLKDATLVDYYGDDFMDKIAMVRRDVPVFIYCRSGGRSSAAAKKMKKIGFTKIYNMLGGVEAWNNANFPVVKTTFESKKDAEITSFNDFQEILKTHTLVLVDFHTMWCVPCKKLAPIMDEIADENREVYVIKIDADENKHLTTQYNVKGVPTLILFKNSVDIWRNTGLLTKEEIIAKLK
;
A
#
# COMPACT_ATOMS: atom_id res chain seq x y z
N MET A 1 61.09 -58.15 18.39
CA MET A 1 59.71 -57.73 18.10
C MET A 1 59.50 -56.19 18.05
N ARG A 2 60.26 -55.41 17.27
CA ARG A 2 60.13 -53.91 17.19
C ARG A 2 60.01 -53.36 15.76
N GLY A 3 59.85 -54.23 14.76
CA GLY A 3 59.89 -53.80 13.34
C GLY A 3 58.54 -53.80 12.57
N ILE A 4 57.48 -54.42 13.08
CA ILE A 4 56.28 -54.73 12.33
C ILE A 4 55.13 -53.67 12.54
N ILE A 5 55.18 -52.98 13.71
CA ILE A 5 54.08 -52.01 14.04
C ILE A 5 54.25 -50.63 13.34
N SER A 6 55.54 -50.31 12.97
CA SER A 6 55.82 -49.00 12.32
C SER A 6 55.34 -48.92 10.88
N GLY A 7 55.20 -50.04 10.15
CA GLY A 7 54.73 -50.04 8.74
C GLY A 7 53.22 -49.90 8.53
N TYR A 8 52.44 -50.38 9.51
CA TYR A 8 50.98 -50.34 9.41
C TYR A 8 50.41 -48.95 9.67
N PHE A 9 51.00 -48.21 10.63
CA PHE A 9 50.57 -46.84 10.94
C PHE A 9 50.86 -45.84 9.80
N LYS A 10 51.94 -45.98 9.07
CA LYS A 10 52.25 -45.11 7.92
C LYS A 10 51.35 -45.38 6.70
N ARG A 11 50.81 -46.59 6.56
CA ARG A 11 49.95 -46.96 5.45
C ARG A 11 48.51 -46.48 5.66
N LEU A 12 48.00 -46.46 6.87
CA LEU A 12 46.69 -45.95 7.25
C LEU A 12 46.62 -44.41 7.19
N TYR A 13 47.73 -43.76 7.54
CA TYR A 13 47.78 -42.27 7.47
C TYR A 13 47.82 -41.75 6.02
N LYS A 14 48.45 -42.46 5.08
CA LYS A 14 48.45 -42.10 3.65
C LYS A 14 47.09 -42.33 2.96
N MET A 15 46.30 -43.31 3.39
CA MET A 15 44.99 -43.55 2.82
C MET A 15 43.93 -42.54 3.27
N LYS A 16 43.98 -42.06 4.51
CA LYS A 16 43.03 -41.03 4.99
C LYS A 16 43.26 -39.66 4.37
N PHE A 17 44.49 -39.31 4.01
CA PHE A 17 44.78 -38.00 3.40
C PHE A 17 44.37 -37.90 1.92
N LYS A 18 44.40 -38.98 1.14
CA LYS A 18 43.98 -38.96 -0.26
C LYS A 18 42.44 -38.83 -0.42
N ASN A 19 41.69 -39.41 0.49
CA ASN A 19 40.21 -39.28 0.43
C ASN A 19 39.70 -37.95 1.03
N LEU A 20 40.48 -37.31 1.91
CA LEU A 20 40.10 -36.01 2.46
C LEU A 20 40.28 -34.84 1.47
N VAL A 21 41.27 -34.95 0.58
CA VAL A 21 41.51 -33.92 -0.45
C VAL A 21 40.48 -33.98 -1.58
N ILE A 22 39.91 -35.17 -1.86
CA ILE A 22 38.87 -35.32 -2.86
C ILE A 22 37.50 -34.85 -2.35
N PHE A 23 37.23 -34.88 -1.03
CA PHE A 23 35.95 -34.40 -0.47
C PHE A 23 35.90 -32.88 -0.25
N ILE A 24 37.05 -32.18 -0.20
CA ILE A 24 37.09 -30.72 -0.05
C ILE A 24 36.97 -30.00 -1.40
N SER A 25 37.19 -30.70 -2.53
CA SER A 25 37.12 -30.11 -3.88
C SER A 25 35.73 -30.09 -4.48
N THR A 26 34.69 -30.68 -3.86
CA THR A 26 33.34 -30.73 -4.38
C THR A 26 32.32 -29.90 -3.61
N ILE A 27 32.76 -29.14 -2.58
CA ILE A 27 31.85 -28.31 -1.75
C ILE A 27 31.86 -26.82 -2.14
N THR A 28 32.62 -26.43 -3.15
CA THR A 28 32.77 -25.00 -3.51
C THR A 28 32.07 -24.58 -4.79
N LEU A 29 30.92 -25.16 -5.16
CA LEU A 29 30.08 -24.64 -6.23
C LEU A 29 28.57 -24.84 -5.98
N ILE A 30 28.12 -24.65 -4.73
CA ILE A 30 26.75 -24.21 -4.49
C ILE A 30 26.87 -22.75 -4.05
N SER A 31 27.22 -21.90 -4.99
CA SER A 31 26.85 -20.51 -4.94
C SER A 31 25.33 -20.49 -5.00
N CYS A 32 24.67 -20.46 -3.86
CA CYS A 32 23.33 -19.93 -3.77
C CYS A 32 23.40 -18.53 -4.38
N SER A 33 23.07 -18.40 -5.65
CA SER A 33 22.52 -17.14 -6.14
C SER A 33 21.23 -16.98 -5.36
N GLU A 34 21.29 -16.33 -4.20
CA GLU A 34 20.16 -15.62 -3.68
C GLU A 34 19.78 -14.67 -4.79
N ASN A 35 18.79 -15.07 -5.58
CA ASN A 35 17.99 -14.14 -6.34
C ASN A 35 17.32 -13.26 -5.29
N SER A 36 18.06 -12.29 -4.80
CA SER A 36 17.51 -11.07 -4.28
C SER A 36 16.73 -10.49 -5.47
N ILE A 37 15.45 -10.80 -5.54
CA ILE A 37 14.50 -9.99 -6.30
C ILE A 37 14.57 -8.65 -5.58
N SER A 38 15.52 -7.82 -6.00
CA SER A 38 15.50 -6.42 -5.67
C SER A 38 14.18 -5.92 -6.24
N ASN A 39 13.21 -5.58 -5.38
CA ASN A 39 12.07 -4.76 -5.77
C ASN A 39 12.67 -3.42 -6.23
N ALA A 40 13.16 -3.41 -7.46
CA ALA A 40 13.71 -2.21 -8.06
C ALA A 40 12.55 -1.23 -8.16
N GLN A 41 12.67 -0.11 -7.45
CA GLN A 41 11.71 0.98 -7.55
C GLN A 41 11.65 1.42 -9.01
N VAL A 42 10.48 1.27 -9.63
CA VAL A 42 10.29 1.58 -11.04
C VAL A 42 9.44 2.83 -11.18
N VAL A 43 9.95 3.81 -11.90
CA VAL A 43 9.16 4.92 -12.43
C VAL A 43 9.17 4.79 -13.94
N GLU A 44 8.01 4.51 -14.52
CA GLU A 44 7.83 4.38 -15.96
C GLU A 44 7.01 5.56 -16.49
N ASN A 45 7.53 6.22 -17.52
CA ASN A 45 6.80 7.24 -18.27
C ASN A 45 6.17 6.57 -19.49
N ILE A 46 4.84 6.55 -19.57
CA ILE A 46 4.09 5.84 -20.59
C ILE A 46 3.10 6.75 -21.30
N SER A 47 2.74 6.43 -22.54
CA SER A 47 1.72 7.17 -23.29
C SER A 47 0.32 7.03 -22.66
N SER A 48 -0.60 7.90 -23.00
CA SER A 48 -2.00 7.84 -22.53
C SER A 48 -2.69 6.53 -22.89
N GLU A 49 -2.38 5.96 -24.07
CA GLU A 49 -2.92 4.66 -24.52
C GLU A 49 -2.39 3.50 -23.65
N ASN A 50 -1.08 3.47 -23.42
CA ASN A 50 -0.47 2.45 -22.56
C ASN A 50 -0.92 2.60 -21.10
N PHE A 51 -1.06 3.85 -20.63
CA PHE A 51 -1.58 4.15 -19.30
C PHE A 51 -3.00 3.59 -19.13
N LYS A 52 -3.90 3.85 -20.09
CA LYS A 52 -5.25 3.30 -20.10
C LYS A 52 -5.24 1.78 -20.10
N ASN A 53 -4.49 1.17 -21.04
CA ASN A 53 -4.44 -0.28 -21.19
C ASN A 53 -3.91 -1.01 -19.95
N LEU A 54 -2.94 -0.42 -19.24
CA LEU A 54 -2.40 -0.97 -18.00
C LEU A 54 -3.37 -0.75 -16.84
N LEU A 55 -3.96 0.43 -16.72
CA LEU A 55 -4.94 0.75 -15.68
C LEU A 55 -6.15 -0.19 -15.73
N GLU A 56 -6.61 -0.56 -16.92
CA GLU A 56 -7.73 -1.50 -17.10
C GLU A 56 -7.38 -2.97 -16.76
N LYS A 57 -6.10 -3.33 -16.72
CA LYS A 57 -5.63 -4.69 -16.41
C LYS A 57 -5.27 -4.90 -14.95
N GLU A 58 -4.85 -3.85 -14.27
CA GLU A 58 -4.49 -3.91 -12.86
C GLU A 58 -5.78 -4.01 -12.02
N GLN A 59 -5.72 -4.72 -10.89
CA GLN A 59 -6.89 -4.92 -10.02
C GLN A 59 -6.76 -4.23 -8.66
N ASN A 60 -5.53 -3.89 -8.27
CA ASN A 60 -5.23 -3.28 -6.96
C ASN A 60 -4.39 -2.01 -7.12
N GLU A 61 -4.59 -1.29 -8.21
CA GLU A 61 -3.88 -0.05 -8.51
C GLU A 61 -4.44 1.14 -7.74
N ILE A 62 -3.62 2.18 -7.63
CA ILE A 62 -4.05 3.49 -7.15
C ILE A 62 -3.82 4.50 -8.26
N LEU A 63 -4.88 5.21 -8.64
CA LEU A 63 -4.84 6.28 -9.64
C LEU A 63 -4.86 7.64 -8.92
N ILE A 64 -3.89 8.50 -9.23
CA ILE A 64 -3.73 9.81 -8.58
C ILE A 64 -3.70 10.92 -9.63
N ASP A 65 -4.63 11.87 -9.50
CA ASP A 65 -4.61 13.16 -10.20
C ASP A 65 -4.02 14.22 -9.26
N ILE A 66 -2.90 14.79 -9.65
CA ILE A 66 -2.23 15.81 -8.82
C ILE A 66 -2.43 17.24 -9.35
N ARG A 67 -3.55 17.47 -10.00
CA ARG A 67 -3.97 18.82 -10.43
C ARG A 67 -4.68 19.55 -9.28
N THR A 68 -4.84 20.85 -9.43
CA THR A 68 -5.62 21.67 -8.49
C THR A 68 -7.12 21.34 -8.58
N SER A 69 -7.90 21.75 -7.58
CA SER A 69 -9.36 21.57 -7.55
C SER A 69 -10.04 22.25 -8.74
N GLU A 70 -9.56 23.44 -9.15
CA GLU A 70 -10.10 24.18 -10.29
C GLU A 70 -9.84 23.42 -11.61
N GLU A 71 -8.67 22.79 -11.76
CA GLU A 71 -8.35 22.00 -12.95
C GLU A 71 -9.19 20.72 -13.01
N THR A 72 -9.48 20.07 -11.87
CA THR A 72 -10.23 18.82 -11.79
C THR A 72 -11.75 19.02 -11.88
N ALA A 73 -12.26 20.21 -11.56
CA ALA A 73 -13.68 20.55 -11.68
C ALA A 73 -14.23 20.35 -13.10
N ASN A 74 -13.39 20.50 -14.14
CA ASN A 74 -13.75 20.28 -15.53
C ASN A 74 -13.76 18.80 -15.95
N GLY A 75 -13.37 17.91 -15.06
CA GLY A 75 -13.32 16.46 -15.24
C GLY A 75 -11.95 15.87 -14.92
N HIS A 76 -11.99 14.61 -14.46
CA HIS A 76 -10.80 13.80 -14.15
C HIS A 76 -11.02 12.36 -14.58
N LEU A 77 -9.99 11.53 -14.59
CA LEU A 77 -10.13 10.11 -14.87
C LEU A 77 -10.99 9.47 -13.78
N LYS A 78 -11.85 8.54 -14.18
CA LYS A 78 -12.71 7.81 -13.25
C LYS A 78 -11.86 7.15 -12.15
N ASP A 79 -12.35 7.20 -10.91
CA ASP A 79 -11.69 6.63 -9.73
C ASP A 79 -10.34 7.26 -9.35
N ALA A 80 -9.96 8.42 -9.91
CA ALA A 80 -8.75 9.12 -9.53
C ALA A 80 -8.87 9.76 -8.14
N THR A 81 -7.91 9.47 -7.27
CA THR A 81 -7.67 10.19 -6.02
C THR A 81 -7.11 11.57 -6.35
N LEU A 82 -7.76 12.63 -5.85
CA LEU A 82 -7.38 14.01 -6.16
C LEU A 82 -6.47 14.56 -5.06
N VAL A 83 -5.20 14.87 -5.39
CA VAL A 83 -4.21 15.40 -4.43
C VAL A 83 -3.50 16.58 -5.05
N ASP A 84 -3.81 17.80 -4.63
CA ASP A 84 -3.21 19.00 -5.20
C ASP A 84 -1.69 19.03 -4.96
N TYR A 85 -0.92 19.10 -6.07
CA TYR A 85 0.55 19.15 -6.04
C TYR A 85 1.09 20.38 -5.32
N TYR A 86 0.36 21.49 -5.32
CA TYR A 86 0.74 22.75 -4.71
C TYR A 86 0.24 22.92 -3.28
N GLY A 87 -0.56 21.97 -2.78
CA GLY A 87 -0.99 21.95 -1.38
C GLY A 87 0.19 21.75 -0.43
N ASP A 88 0.21 22.46 0.69
CA ASP A 88 1.26 22.36 1.72
C ASP A 88 1.36 20.93 2.28
N ASP A 89 0.25 20.19 2.28
CA ASP A 89 0.11 18.82 2.75
C ASP A 89 0.30 17.74 1.68
N PHE A 90 0.72 18.13 0.44
CA PHE A 90 0.87 17.20 -0.67
C PHE A 90 1.68 15.95 -0.32
N MET A 91 2.85 16.13 0.29
CA MET A 91 3.72 14.99 0.63
C MET A 91 3.18 14.16 1.78
N ASP A 92 2.44 14.74 2.70
CA ASP A 92 1.78 14.02 3.80
C ASP A 92 0.68 13.11 3.24
N LYS A 93 -0.16 13.62 2.32
CA LYS A 93 -1.18 12.84 1.60
C LYS A 93 -0.56 11.72 0.77
N ILE A 94 0.49 12.00 0.02
CA ILE A 94 1.22 10.98 -0.75
C ILE A 94 1.84 9.92 0.18
N ALA A 95 2.32 10.29 1.36
CA ALA A 95 2.88 9.35 2.33
C ALA A 95 1.83 8.36 2.88
N MET A 96 0.55 8.73 2.87
CA MET A 96 -0.58 7.87 3.26
C MET A 96 -1.06 6.92 2.14
N VAL A 97 -0.54 7.07 0.91
CA VAL A 97 -0.84 6.15 -0.19
C VAL A 97 -0.05 4.86 -0.02
N ARG A 98 -0.69 3.71 -0.25
CA ARG A 98 -0.02 2.39 -0.25
C ARG A 98 1.13 2.36 -1.25
N ARG A 99 2.27 1.78 -0.85
CA ARG A 99 3.51 1.75 -1.64
C ARG A 99 3.82 0.42 -2.28
N ASP A 100 3.09 -0.62 -1.86
CA ASP A 100 3.24 -2.02 -2.26
C ASP A 100 2.41 -2.40 -3.50
N VAL A 101 1.60 -1.48 -4.02
CA VAL A 101 0.77 -1.64 -5.21
C VAL A 101 1.20 -0.69 -6.33
N PRO A 102 0.86 -0.98 -7.60
CA PRO A 102 1.10 -0.06 -8.70
C PRO A 102 0.38 1.28 -8.48
N VAL A 103 1.09 2.39 -8.69
CA VAL A 103 0.52 3.74 -8.65
C VAL A 103 0.58 4.35 -10.03
N PHE A 104 -0.56 4.78 -10.52
CA PHE A 104 -0.75 5.53 -11.74
C PHE A 104 -0.91 7.00 -11.38
N ILE A 105 -0.05 7.86 -11.92
CA ILE A 105 -0.06 9.29 -11.58
C ILE A 105 -0.08 10.15 -12.84
N TYR A 106 -0.86 11.21 -12.78
CA TYR A 106 -0.91 12.19 -13.86
C TYR A 106 -1.17 13.61 -13.33
N CYS A 107 -0.86 14.59 -14.17
CA CYS A 107 -1.23 15.99 -13.98
C CYS A 107 -1.78 16.55 -15.30
N ARG A 108 -1.73 17.86 -15.49
CA ARG A 108 -2.20 18.49 -16.72
C ARG A 108 -1.40 18.03 -17.95
N SER A 109 -0.06 18.17 -17.93
CA SER A 109 0.82 17.97 -19.08
C SER A 109 2.00 17.01 -18.81
N GLY A 110 2.05 16.33 -17.64
CA GLY A 110 3.08 15.36 -17.27
C GLY A 110 4.25 15.91 -16.45
N GLY A 111 4.45 17.23 -16.35
CA GLY A 111 5.58 17.83 -15.65
C GLY A 111 5.53 17.67 -14.12
N ARG A 112 4.42 18.08 -13.50
CA ARG A 112 4.19 17.92 -12.05
C ARG A 112 4.24 16.46 -11.63
N SER A 113 3.57 15.58 -12.38
CA SER A 113 3.51 14.15 -12.08
C SER A 113 4.87 13.45 -12.22
N SER A 114 5.70 13.87 -13.17
CA SER A 114 7.09 13.41 -13.27
C SER A 114 7.93 13.83 -12.05
N ALA A 115 7.76 15.07 -11.56
CA ALA A 115 8.45 15.54 -10.36
C ALA A 115 7.95 14.81 -9.10
N ALA A 116 6.63 14.60 -8.99
CA ALA A 116 6.00 13.83 -7.92
C ALA A 116 6.48 12.38 -7.89
N ALA A 117 6.51 11.69 -9.04
CA ALA A 117 6.99 10.32 -9.16
C ALA A 117 8.43 10.15 -8.64
N LYS A 118 9.31 11.15 -8.89
CA LYS A 118 10.67 11.14 -8.33
C LYS A 118 10.69 11.26 -6.81
N LYS A 119 9.80 12.08 -6.22
CA LYS A 119 9.64 12.19 -4.76
C LYS A 119 9.08 10.90 -4.18
N MET A 120 8.06 10.32 -4.80
CA MET A 120 7.43 9.05 -4.41
C MET A 120 8.43 7.89 -4.41
N LYS A 121 9.28 7.79 -5.45
CA LYS A 121 10.37 6.81 -5.49
C LYS A 121 11.27 6.91 -4.25
N LYS A 122 11.64 8.14 -3.83
CA LYS A 122 12.52 8.36 -2.67
C LYS A 122 11.91 7.91 -1.34
N ILE A 123 10.57 7.93 -1.23
CA ILE A 123 9.87 7.50 -0.01
C ILE A 123 9.36 6.06 -0.08
N GLY A 124 9.81 5.28 -1.07
CA GLY A 124 9.65 3.83 -1.07
C GLY A 124 8.52 3.25 -1.91
N PHE A 125 7.93 4.02 -2.83
CA PHE A 125 7.01 3.43 -3.82
C PHE A 125 7.75 2.49 -4.76
N THR A 126 7.18 1.31 -5.02
CA THR A 126 7.84 0.24 -5.75
C THR A 126 7.53 0.24 -7.24
N LYS A 127 6.36 0.74 -7.65
CA LYS A 127 5.91 0.77 -9.04
C LYS A 127 5.07 2.02 -9.31
N ILE A 128 5.55 2.89 -10.20
CA ILE A 128 4.89 4.16 -10.53
C ILE A 128 4.82 4.31 -12.04
N TYR A 129 3.62 4.47 -12.56
CA TYR A 129 3.37 4.81 -13.95
C TYR A 129 2.99 6.29 -14.06
N ASN A 130 3.81 7.07 -14.75
CA ASN A 130 3.54 8.48 -15.03
C ASN A 130 3.02 8.64 -16.45
N MET A 131 1.84 9.26 -16.60
CA MET A 131 1.27 9.52 -17.91
C MET A 131 1.97 10.68 -18.62
N LEU A 132 2.64 10.40 -19.72
CA LEU A 132 3.23 11.41 -20.59
C LEU A 132 2.12 12.28 -21.20
N GLY A 133 2.37 13.60 -21.20
CA GLY A 133 1.39 14.58 -21.68
C GLY A 133 0.16 14.77 -20.78
N GLY A 134 0.06 14.00 -19.66
CA GLY A 134 -0.99 14.14 -18.66
C GLY A 134 -2.41 14.05 -19.22
N VAL A 135 -3.37 14.73 -18.57
CA VAL A 135 -4.77 14.74 -19.00
C VAL A 135 -4.97 15.40 -20.36
N GLU A 136 -4.07 16.26 -20.80
CA GLU A 136 -4.11 16.82 -22.15
C GLU A 136 -3.94 15.74 -23.21
N ALA A 137 -2.97 14.82 -23.04
CA ALA A 137 -2.80 13.67 -23.94
C ALA A 137 -3.97 12.68 -23.86
N TRP A 138 -4.54 12.47 -22.67
CA TRP A 138 -5.75 11.67 -22.47
C TRP A 138 -6.95 12.23 -23.25
N ASN A 139 -7.18 13.53 -23.14
CA ASN A 139 -8.26 14.23 -23.86
C ASN A 139 -8.04 14.24 -25.38
N ASN A 140 -6.80 14.42 -25.85
CA ASN A 140 -6.47 14.38 -27.27
C ASN A 140 -6.71 12.99 -27.88
N ALA A 141 -6.58 11.92 -27.07
CA ALA A 141 -6.94 10.56 -27.44
C ALA A 141 -8.47 10.28 -27.34
N ASN A 142 -9.28 11.29 -27.00
CA ASN A 142 -10.73 11.20 -26.78
C ASN A 142 -11.14 10.14 -25.73
N PHE A 143 -10.30 9.92 -24.70
CA PHE A 143 -10.65 9.02 -23.61
C PHE A 143 -11.59 9.72 -22.61
N PRO A 144 -12.48 8.96 -21.93
CA PRO A 144 -13.53 9.54 -21.09
C PRO A 144 -12.95 10.15 -19.79
N VAL A 145 -13.58 11.25 -19.38
CA VAL A 145 -13.40 11.85 -18.06
C VAL A 145 -14.76 11.93 -17.35
N VAL A 146 -14.72 11.95 -16.01
CA VAL A 146 -15.92 12.09 -15.18
C VAL A 146 -15.86 13.41 -14.41
N LYS A 147 -17.03 13.99 -14.11
CA LYS A 147 -17.17 15.08 -13.17
C LYS A 147 -17.69 14.51 -11.86
N THR A 148 -17.00 14.74 -10.76
CA THR A 148 -17.47 14.30 -9.45
C THR A 148 -18.04 15.48 -8.68
N THR A 149 -19.29 15.37 -8.26
CA THR A 149 -19.84 16.18 -7.19
C THR A 149 -19.57 15.43 -5.89
N PHE A 150 -18.73 16.00 -5.02
CA PHE A 150 -18.45 15.42 -3.71
C PHE A 150 -19.55 15.84 -2.73
N GLU A 151 -20.52 14.96 -2.46
CA GLU A 151 -21.41 15.10 -1.31
C GLU A 151 -20.77 14.38 -0.12
N SER A 152 -20.34 15.13 0.88
CA SER A 152 -19.86 14.59 2.14
C SER A 152 -21.05 14.34 3.06
N LYS A 153 -21.36 13.09 3.39
CA LYS A 153 -22.08 12.79 4.64
C LYS A 153 -21.11 13.00 5.79
N LYS A 154 -21.52 13.75 6.80
CA LYS A 154 -20.71 14.01 8.00
C LYS A 154 -20.68 12.72 8.83
N ASP A 155 -19.51 12.11 8.94
CA ASP A 155 -19.28 10.96 9.83
C ASP A 155 -19.32 11.41 11.30
N ALA A 156 -19.47 10.46 12.25
CA ALA A 156 -19.49 10.77 13.68
C ALA A 156 -18.19 11.48 14.07
N GLU A 157 -18.32 12.69 14.61
CA GLU A 157 -17.20 13.56 14.96
C GLU A 157 -16.53 13.04 16.24
N ILE A 158 -15.43 12.28 16.06
CA ILE A 158 -14.54 11.93 17.18
C ILE A 158 -13.59 13.09 17.37
N THR A 159 -13.85 13.90 18.39
CA THR A 159 -13.15 15.17 18.61
C THR A 159 -11.91 15.02 19.49
N SER A 160 -11.72 13.88 20.18
CA SER A 160 -10.57 13.68 21.04
C SER A 160 -10.15 12.21 21.18
N PHE A 161 -8.90 12.01 21.61
CA PHE A 161 -8.41 10.68 22.00
C PHE A 161 -9.23 10.06 23.14
N ASN A 162 -9.70 10.86 24.07
CA ASN A 162 -10.51 10.38 25.21
C ASN A 162 -11.86 9.84 24.75
N ASP A 163 -12.52 10.52 23.81
CA ASP A 163 -13.79 10.06 23.24
C ASP A 163 -13.63 8.71 22.55
N PHE A 164 -12.54 8.55 21.79
CA PHE A 164 -12.22 7.27 21.14
C PHE A 164 -11.96 6.15 22.16
N GLN A 165 -11.20 6.43 23.22
CA GLN A 165 -10.94 5.48 24.31
C GLN A 165 -12.23 5.07 25.04
N GLU A 166 -13.17 6.01 25.24
CA GLU A 166 -14.44 5.73 25.87
C GLU A 166 -15.29 4.78 25.02
N ILE A 167 -15.31 4.99 23.70
CA ILE A 167 -16.00 4.07 22.77
C ILE A 167 -15.39 2.67 22.86
N LEU A 168 -14.07 2.55 22.86
CA LEU A 168 -13.39 1.24 22.97
C LEU A 168 -13.69 0.53 24.30
N LYS A 169 -13.95 1.27 25.39
CA LYS A 169 -14.33 0.68 26.69
C LYS A 169 -15.80 0.27 26.76
N THR A 170 -16.67 1.01 26.08
CA THR A 170 -18.12 0.79 26.14
C THR A 170 -18.62 -0.30 25.19
N HIS A 171 -17.85 -0.62 24.15
CA HIS A 171 -18.22 -1.62 23.14
C HIS A 171 -17.21 -2.76 23.10
N THR A 172 -17.72 -3.99 23.13
CA THR A 172 -16.90 -5.21 23.12
C THR A 172 -16.16 -5.39 21.81
N LEU A 173 -16.79 -5.06 20.68
CA LEU A 173 -16.24 -5.21 19.34
C LEU A 173 -16.41 -3.90 18.58
N VAL A 174 -15.30 -3.28 18.17
CA VAL A 174 -15.28 -2.01 17.47
C VAL A 174 -14.46 -2.16 16.19
N LEU A 175 -15.09 -1.87 15.05
CA LEU A 175 -14.42 -1.82 13.75
C LEU A 175 -14.20 -0.35 13.38
N VAL A 176 -12.95 0.04 13.23
CA VAL A 176 -12.54 1.43 12.93
C VAL A 176 -12.07 1.51 11.49
N ASP A 177 -12.61 2.45 10.71
CA ASP A 177 -12.16 2.82 9.38
C ASP A 177 -11.45 4.17 9.42
N PHE A 178 -10.14 4.17 9.27
CA PHE A 178 -9.37 5.39 9.04
C PHE A 178 -9.39 5.73 7.56
N HIS A 179 -10.05 6.81 7.21
CA HIS A 179 -10.25 7.28 5.83
C HIS A 179 -9.82 8.72 5.63
N THR A 180 -9.90 9.22 4.42
CA THR A 180 -9.82 10.66 4.09
C THR A 180 -10.80 11.00 2.97
N MET A 181 -11.21 12.26 2.92
CA MET A 181 -12.16 12.74 1.91
C MET A 181 -11.65 12.63 0.47
N TRP A 182 -10.35 12.70 0.25
CA TRP A 182 -9.72 12.63 -1.07
C TRP A 182 -9.40 11.19 -1.53
N CYS A 183 -9.49 10.20 -0.64
CA CYS A 183 -9.13 8.80 -0.91
C CYS A 183 -10.27 8.06 -1.63
N VAL A 184 -10.11 7.74 -2.90
CA VAL A 184 -11.13 7.01 -3.68
C VAL A 184 -11.37 5.58 -3.19
N PRO A 185 -10.35 4.77 -2.84
CA PRO A 185 -10.62 3.47 -2.22
C PRO A 185 -11.44 3.57 -0.94
N CYS A 186 -11.24 4.64 -0.14
CA CYS A 186 -12.04 4.89 1.06
C CYS A 186 -13.51 5.14 0.72
N LYS A 187 -13.79 5.89 -0.35
CA LYS A 187 -15.17 6.13 -0.82
C LYS A 187 -15.86 4.86 -1.30
N LYS A 188 -15.12 3.92 -1.88
CA LYS A 188 -15.64 2.60 -2.26
C LYS A 188 -15.91 1.73 -1.02
N LEU A 189 -15.12 1.90 0.04
CA LEU A 189 -15.26 1.16 1.31
C LEU A 189 -16.42 1.70 2.17
N ALA A 190 -16.67 3.01 2.15
CA ALA A 190 -17.66 3.65 3.01
C ALA A 190 -19.06 3.01 2.98
N PRO A 191 -19.69 2.71 1.82
CA PRO A 191 -20.98 2.03 1.80
C PRO A 191 -20.91 0.60 2.36
N ILE A 192 -19.79 -0.10 2.20
CA ILE A 192 -19.57 -1.44 2.78
C ILE A 192 -19.55 -1.34 4.32
N MET A 193 -18.90 -0.32 4.86
CA MET A 193 -18.87 -0.07 6.31
C MET A 193 -20.27 0.24 6.87
N ASP A 194 -21.07 1.02 6.13
CA ASP A 194 -22.46 1.33 6.50
C ASP A 194 -23.32 0.06 6.51
N GLU A 195 -23.20 -0.79 5.47
CA GLU A 195 -23.90 -2.09 5.44
C GLU A 195 -23.50 -3.01 6.59
N ILE A 196 -22.19 -3.07 6.92
CA ILE A 196 -21.70 -3.89 8.04
C ILE A 196 -22.29 -3.38 9.36
N ALA A 197 -22.35 -2.07 9.57
CA ALA A 197 -22.94 -1.46 10.77
C ALA A 197 -24.44 -1.81 10.90
N ASP A 198 -25.17 -1.78 9.79
CA ASP A 198 -26.62 -2.06 9.78
C ASP A 198 -26.92 -3.54 10.02
N GLU A 199 -26.11 -4.44 9.48
CA GLU A 199 -26.37 -5.88 9.51
C GLU A 199 -25.78 -6.58 10.76
N ASN A 200 -24.76 -5.99 11.42
CA ASN A 200 -24.04 -6.62 12.53
C ASN A 200 -24.11 -5.75 13.80
N ARG A 201 -25.22 -5.77 14.50
CA ARG A 201 -25.49 -4.95 15.70
C ARG A 201 -24.51 -5.14 16.86
N GLU A 202 -23.77 -6.23 16.89
CA GLU A 202 -22.72 -6.51 17.88
C GLU A 202 -21.39 -5.84 17.59
N VAL A 203 -21.23 -5.28 16.36
CA VAL A 203 -20.04 -4.56 15.94
C VAL A 203 -20.34 -3.07 15.92
N TYR A 204 -19.64 -2.30 16.73
CA TYR A 204 -19.71 -0.85 16.66
C TYR A 204 -18.74 -0.35 15.57
N VAL A 205 -19.28 0.25 14.51
CA VAL A 205 -18.49 0.74 13.38
C VAL A 205 -18.23 2.24 13.55
N ILE A 206 -16.96 2.64 13.41
CA ILE A 206 -16.53 4.05 13.48
C ILE A 206 -15.75 4.38 12.22
N LYS A 207 -16.03 5.56 11.64
CA LYS A 207 -15.24 6.16 10.58
C LYS A 207 -14.50 7.38 11.14
N ILE A 208 -13.18 7.43 10.91
CA ILE A 208 -12.30 8.49 11.43
C ILE A 208 -11.58 9.14 10.25
N ASP A 209 -11.79 10.45 10.06
CA ASP A 209 -10.99 11.20 9.09
C ASP A 209 -9.56 11.33 9.61
N ALA A 210 -8.62 10.75 8.84
CA ALA A 210 -7.22 10.69 9.21
C ALA A 210 -6.50 12.04 9.08
N ASP A 211 -7.00 12.95 8.25
CA ASP A 211 -6.46 14.30 8.11
C ASP A 211 -6.84 15.17 9.31
N GLU A 212 -8.06 15.02 9.83
CA GLU A 212 -8.54 15.75 10.99
C GLU A 212 -8.04 15.15 12.31
N ASN A 213 -7.76 13.83 12.34
CA ASN A 213 -7.40 13.08 13.55
C ASN A 213 -5.94 12.57 13.54
N LYS A 214 -4.97 13.45 13.21
CA LYS A 214 -3.53 13.09 13.14
C LYS A 214 -2.98 12.50 14.44
N HIS A 215 -3.51 12.85 15.59
CA HIS A 215 -3.13 12.26 16.88
C HIS A 215 -3.51 10.77 16.96
N LEU A 216 -4.70 10.37 16.46
CA LEU A 216 -5.12 8.98 16.41
C LEU A 216 -4.32 8.18 15.37
N THR A 217 -4.10 8.74 14.17
CA THR A 217 -3.29 8.08 13.14
C THR A 217 -1.87 7.79 13.65
N THR A 218 -1.29 8.72 14.40
CA THR A 218 0.03 8.55 15.01
C THR A 218 0.00 7.48 16.11
N GLN A 219 -0.96 7.58 17.04
CA GLN A 219 -1.10 6.66 18.18
C GLN A 219 -1.31 5.21 17.73
N TYR A 220 -2.14 5.00 16.70
CA TYR A 220 -2.46 3.67 16.18
C TYR A 220 -1.58 3.26 14.99
N ASN A 221 -0.51 4.03 14.71
CA ASN A 221 0.46 3.75 13.64
C ASN A 221 -0.22 3.52 12.27
N VAL A 222 -1.21 4.34 11.95
CA VAL A 222 -1.88 4.34 10.64
C VAL A 222 -0.96 5.00 9.62
N LYS A 223 -0.48 4.22 8.65
CA LYS A 223 0.51 4.66 7.64
C LYS A 223 -0.08 4.80 6.24
N GLY A 224 -1.36 4.55 6.08
CA GLY A 224 -2.05 4.62 4.79
C GLY A 224 -3.55 4.57 4.97
N VAL A 225 -4.31 4.94 3.93
CA VAL A 225 -5.78 4.89 3.92
C VAL A 225 -6.30 4.16 2.68
N PRO A 226 -7.45 3.45 2.81
CA PRO A 226 -8.14 3.16 4.06
C PRO A 226 -7.33 2.21 4.94
N THR A 227 -7.45 2.36 6.26
CA THR A 227 -6.94 1.38 7.22
C THR A 227 -8.07 0.98 8.16
N LEU A 228 -8.37 -0.31 8.15
CA LEU A 228 -9.31 -0.93 9.07
C LEU A 228 -8.55 -1.49 10.28
N ILE A 229 -9.08 -1.22 11.49
CA ILE A 229 -8.59 -1.83 12.73
C ILE A 229 -9.80 -2.39 13.49
N LEU A 230 -9.71 -3.66 13.85
CA LEU A 230 -10.72 -4.33 14.68
C LEU A 230 -10.21 -4.41 16.12
N PHE A 231 -10.98 -3.84 17.03
CA PHE A 231 -10.75 -3.93 18.47
C PHE A 231 -11.73 -4.89 19.13
N LYS A 232 -11.24 -5.72 20.03
CA LYS A 232 -12.05 -6.55 20.92
C LYS A 232 -11.64 -6.29 22.37
N ASN A 233 -12.57 -5.85 23.21
CA ASN A 233 -12.30 -5.43 24.60
C ASN A 233 -11.15 -4.42 24.68
N SER A 234 -11.18 -3.39 23.84
CA SER A 234 -10.15 -2.33 23.71
C SER A 234 -8.78 -2.80 23.19
N VAL A 235 -8.61 -4.05 22.78
CA VAL A 235 -7.36 -4.59 22.24
C VAL A 235 -7.45 -4.66 20.71
N ASP A 236 -6.47 -4.11 20.00
CA ASP A 236 -6.29 -4.28 18.55
C ASP A 236 -5.99 -5.76 18.24
N ILE A 237 -6.93 -6.45 17.60
CA ILE A 237 -6.82 -7.88 17.27
C ILE A 237 -6.61 -8.15 15.79
N TRP A 238 -6.90 -7.18 14.93
CA TRP A 238 -6.70 -7.30 13.49
C TRP A 238 -6.66 -5.93 12.84
N ARG A 239 -5.85 -5.82 11.77
CA ARG A 239 -5.79 -4.64 10.91
C ARG A 239 -5.55 -4.99 9.46
N ASN A 240 -6.01 -4.11 8.58
CA ASN A 240 -5.72 -4.13 7.15
C ASN A 240 -5.58 -2.72 6.60
N THR A 241 -4.64 -2.53 5.68
CA THR A 241 -4.55 -1.29 4.90
C THR A 241 -4.88 -1.59 3.45
N GLY A 242 -5.82 -0.84 2.88
CA GLY A 242 -6.34 -0.99 1.53
C GLY A 242 -7.78 -1.48 1.49
N LEU A 243 -8.36 -1.47 0.28
CA LEU A 243 -9.73 -1.89 0.03
C LEU A 243 -9.91 -3.39 0.29
N LEU A 244 -11.01 -3.75 0.91
CA LEU A 244 -11.49 -5.11 1.11
C LEU A 244 -12.94 -5.24 0.66
N THR A 245 -13.35 -6.45 0.34
CA THR A 245 -14.77 -6.77 0.13
C THR A 245 -15.50 -6.91 1.47
N LYS A 246 -16.81 -6.84 1.43
CA LYS A 246 -17.67 -7.03 2.62
C LYS A 246 -17.44 -8.41 3.28
N GLU A 247 -17.34 -9.45 2.46
CA GLU A 247 -17.14 -10.83 2.90
C GLU A 247 -15.80 -11.02 3.62
N GLU A 248 -14.73 -10.37 3.11
CA GLU A 248 -13.42 -10.40 3.73
C GLU A 248 -13.41 -9.74 5.10
N ILE A 249 -14.15 -8.63 5.26
CA ILE A 249 -14.27 -7.92 6.54
C ILE A 249 -15.11 -8.77 7.51
N ILE A 250 -16.30 -9.25 7.10
CA ILE A 250 -17.19 -10.06 7.93
C ILE A 250 -16.49 -11.32 8.45
N ALA A 251 -15.61 -11.93 7.64
CA ALA A 251 -14.83 -13.10 8.09
C ALA A 251 -13.89 -12.80 9.28
N LYS A 252 -13.58 -11.53 9.55
CA LYS A 252 -12.73 -11.10 10.69
C LYS A 252 -13.53 -10.74 11.95
N LEU A 253 -14.84 -10.53 11.82
CA LEU A 253 -15.72 -10.17 12.93
C LEU A 253 -16.15 -11.38 13.79
N LYS A 254 -15.87 -12.59 13.35
CA LYS A 254 -16.27 -13.86 14.00
C LYS A 254 -15.33 -14.32 15.10
#